data_c58fa13277ba1f261dc39002d3d5cfb4
#
_entry.id   c58fa13277ba1f261dc39002d3d5cfb4
#
_cell.length_a   1.000
_cell.length_b   1.000
_cell.length_c   1.000
_cell.angle_alpha   90.00
_cell.angle_beta   90.00
_cell.angle_gamma   90.00
#
_symmetry.space_group_name_H-M   'P 1'
#
loop_
_entity.id
_entity.type
_entity.pdbx_description
1 polymer ?
#
loop_
_entity_poly.entity_id
_entity_poly.type
_entity_poly.pdbx_seq_one_letter_code
_entity_poly.pdbx_strand_id
1 'polypeptide(L)'
;EEDINNIDRFVEGHQPINITSMCTVFAESEIISLLAKGADKGDIALGIINSICRRTSFFAQKLNLSGDIFFSGGLAQFEIFRSTLEGYLKIPVHTSPLSQFAGAIGAAVIGYNKVKRQQA
;
A
#
# COMPACT_ATOMS: atom_id res chain seq x y z
N GLU A 1 11.70 14.63 10.94
CA GLU A 1 11.55 13.40 10.17
C GLU A 1 10.27 12.71 10.63
N GLU A 2 9.28 12.57 9.72
CA GLU A 2 8.01 11.97 10.07
C GLU A 2 8.15 10.44 10.10
N ASP A 3 7.59 9.80 11.14
CA ASP A 3 7.61 8.34 11.25
C ASP A 3 6.47 7.75 10.38
N ILE A 4 6.81 6.84 9.48
CA ILE A 4 5.84 6.16 8.63
C ILE A 4 4.76 5.41 9.44
N ASN A 5 5.07 5.00 10.66
CA ASN A 5 4.10 4.33 11.54
C ASN A 5 2.93 5.24 11.94
N ASN A 6 3.06 6.55 11.75
CA ASN A 6 2.01 7.54 12.01
C ASN A 6 1.33 8.05 10.73
N ILE A 7 1.53 7.38 9.59
CA ILE A 7 1.09 7.90 8.29
C ILE A 7 -0.43 8.13 8.23
N ASP A 8 -1.24 7.25 8.79
CA ASP A 8 -2.70 7.38 8.81
C ASP A 8 -3.12 8.70 9.47
N ARG A 9 -2.52 9.01 10.62
CA ARG A 9 -2.77 10.27 11.35
C ARG A 9 -2.17 11.48 10.63
N PHE A 10 -1.01 11.31 10.02
CA PHE A 10 -0.30 12.38 9.34
C PHE A 10 -1.07 12.91 8.12
N VAL A 11 -1.81 12.06 7.44
CA VAL A 11 -2.60 12.46 6.25
C VAL A 11 -4.06 12.76 6.56
N GLU A 12 -4.49 12.63 7.81
CA GLU A 12 -5.86 12.90 8.22
C GLU A 12 -6.25 14.36 7.95
N GLY A 13 -7.38 14.56 7.27
CA GLY A 13 -7.88 15.89 6.91
C GLY A 13 -7.17 16.55 5.73
N HIS A 14 -6.13 15.93 5.17
CA HIS A 14 -5.41 16.44 4.02
C HIS A 14 -6.10 16.10 2.70
N GLN A 15 -5.73 16.83 1.63
CA GLN A 15 -6.23 16.60 0.27
C GLN A 15 -5.07 16.16 -0.64
N PRO A 16 -5.24 15.09 -1.42
CA PRO A 16 -4.14 14.55 -2.21
C PRO A 16 -3.76 15.49 -3.35
N ILE A 17 -2.49 15.89 -3.40
CA ILE A 17 -1.91 16.54 -4.57
C ILE A 17 -1.74 15.49 -5.67
N ASN A 18 -2.05 15.84 -6.91
CA ASN A 18 -1.85 14.94 -8.03
C ASN A 18 -0.35 14.76 -8.31
N ILE A 19 0.17 13.57 -8.04
CA ILE A 19 1.52 13.15 -8.40
C ILE A 19 1.45 12.50 -9.77
N THR A 20 2.12 13.09 -10.75
CA THR A 20 2.05 12.67 -12.16
C THR A 20 3.12 11.66 -12.52
N SER A 21 4.23 11.65 -11.80
CA SER A 21 5.39 10.80 -12.07
C SER A 21 5.07 9.33 -11.83
N MET A 22 5.26 8.52 -12.86
CA MET A 22 5.01 7.07 -12.80
C MET A 22 6.17 6.28 -12.20
N CYS A 23 7.36 6.86 -12.13
CA CYS A 23 8.59 6.22 -11.63
C CYS A 23 9.07 6.93 -10.37
N THR A 24 9.50 6.16 -9.39
CA THR A 24 10.01 6.67 -8.10
C THR A 24 11.10 7.73 -8.27
N VAL A 25 12.02 7.55 -9.23
CA VAL A 25 13.11 8.50 -9.50
C VAL A 25 12.59 9.86 -9.95
N PHE A 26 11.56 9.88 -10.81
CA PHE A 26 10.95 11.14 -11.25
C PHE A 26 10.00 11.71 -10.20
N ALA A 27 9.37 10.87 -9.40
CA ALA A 27 8.52 11.30 -8.30
C ALA A 27 9.32 12.08 -7.24
N GLU A 28 10.56 11.71 -6.96
CA GLU A 28 11.44 12.45 -6.04
C GLU A 28 11.61 13.91 -6.48
N SER A 29 11.95 14.14 -7.74
CA SER A 29 12.11 15.50 -8.28
C SER A 29 10.81 16.29 -8.25
N GLU A 30 9.66 15.65 -8.53
CA GLU A 30 8.35 16.27 -8.43
C GLU A 30 8.02 16.67 -6.99
N ILE A 31 8.28 15.79 -6.02
CA ILE A 31 8.10 16.04 -4.59
C ILE A 31 8.96 17.21 -4.12
N ILE A 32 10.24 17.24 -4.47
CA ILE A 32 11.15 18.34 -4.14
C ILE A 32 10.62 19.67 -4.69
N SER A 33 10.14 19.65 -5.93
CA SER A 33 9.54 20.84 -6.56
C SER A 33 8.28 21.32 -5.84
N LEU A 34 7.41 20.40 -5.41
CA LEU A 34 6.20 20.72 -4.65
C LEU A 34 6.54 21.32 -3.28
N LEU A 35 7.51 20.73 -2.58
CA LEU A 35 8.00 21.25 -1.30
C LEU A 35 8.60 22.65 -1.45
N ALA A 36 9.39 22.88 -2.50
CA ALA A 36 9.98 24.18 -2.79
C ALA A 36 8.93 25.27 -3.10
N LYS A 37 7.77 24.87 -3.62
CA LYS A 37 6.60 25.76 -3.86
C LYS A 37 5.73 25.96 -2.62
N GLY A 38 6.09 25.37 -1.48
CA GLY A 38 5.36 25.52 -0.22
C GLY A 38 4.11 24.61 -0.11
N ALA A 39 4.03 23.54 -0.92
CA ALA A 39 2.94 22.58 -0.79
C ALA A 39 2.98 21.87 0.56
N ASP A 40 1.81 21.58 1.12
CA ASP A 40 1.70 20.90 2.40
C ASP A 40 2.20 19.46 2.31
N LYS A 41 2.94 19.03 3.34
CA LYS A 41 3.56 17.71 3.39
C LYS A 41 2.53 16.58 3.48
N GLY A 42 1.43 16.78 4.18
CA GLY A 42 0.35 15.81 4.30
C GLY A 42 -0.37 15.63 2.96
N ASP A 43 -0.60 16.73 2.23
CA ASP A 43 -1.20 16.70 0.89
C ASP A 43 -0.29 15.95 -0.10
N ILE A 44 1.03 16.17 -0.02
CA ILE A 44 2.02 15.46 -0.82
C ILE A 44 2.02 13.96 -0.47
N ALA A 45 2.05 13.62 0.83
CA ALA A 45 2.06 12.23 1.29
C ALA A 45 0.80 11.49 0.81
N LEU A 46 -0.37 12.11 0.95
CA LEU A 46 -1.62 11.54 0.46
C LEU A 46 -1.63 11.40 -1.06
N GLY A 47 -1.03 12.35 -1.77
CA GLY A 47 -0.82 12.28 -3.23
C GLY A 47 0.02 11.07 -3.65
N ILE A 48 1.11 10.78 -2.91
CA ILE A 48 1.96 9.60 -3.13
C ILE A 48 1.16 8.32 -2.90
N ILE A 49 0.42 8.22 -1.78
CA ILE A 49 -0.41 7.05 -1.46
C ILE A 49 -1.42 6.80 -2.59
N ASN A 50 -2.12 7.85 -3.03
CA ASN A 50 -3.06 7.77 -4.13
C ASN A 50 -2.41 7.28 -5.43
N SER A 51 -1.23 7.78 -5.77
CA SER A 51 -0.48 7.37 -6.97
C SER A 51 -0.14 5.88 -6.92
N ILE A 52 0.35 5.38 -5.77
CA ILE A 52 0.66 3.96 -5.55
C ILE A 52 -0.60 3.10 -5.69
N CYS A 53 -1.67 3.44 -4.98
CA CYS A 53 -2.92 2.67 -4.99
C CYS A 53 -3.59 2.67 -6.37
N ARG A 54 -3.62 3.81 -7.07
CA ARG A 54 -4.13 3.91 -8.44
C ARG A 54 -3.36 2.99 -9.39
N ARG A 55 -2.04 2.98 -9.32
CA ARG A 55 -1.21 2.11 -10.16
C ARG A 55 -1.40 0.63 -9.84
N THR A 56 -1.45 0.29 -8.56
CA THR A 56 -1.72 -1.08 -8.10
C THR A 56 -3.08 -1.56 -8.59
N SER A 57 -4.12 -0.74 -8.44
CA SER A 57 -5.47 -1.07 -8.90
C SER A 57 -5.53 -1.28 -10.41
N PHE A 58 -4.83 -0.46 -11.18
CA PHE A 58 -4.77 -0.60 -12.65
C PHE A 58 -4.19 -1.96 -13.07
N PHE A 59 -3.14 -2.43 -12.39
CA PHE A 59 -2.58 -3.76 -12.67
C PHE A 59 -3.49 -4.88 -12.17
N ALA A 60 -4.06 -4.73 -10.99
CA ALA A 60 -4.96 -5.71 -10.40
C ALA A 60 -6.22 -5.95 -11.27
N GLN A 61 -6.81 -4.88 -11.81
CA GLN A 61 -7.99 -4.97 -12.68
C GLN A 61 -7.76 -5.79 -13.95
N LYS A 62 -6.52 -5.94 -14.41
CA LYS A 62 -6.18 -6.80 -15.55
C LYS A 62 -6.32 -8.30 -15.25
N LEU A 63 -6.46 -8.67 -13.99
CA LEU A 63 -6.52 -10.05 -13.53
C LEU A 63 -7.97 -10.61 -13.44
N ASN A 64 -8.98 -9.91 -13.98
CA ASN A 64 -10.37 -10.30 -13.88
C ASN A 64 -10.77 -10.66 -12.45
N LEU A 65 -10.55 -9.73 -11.52
CA LEU A 65 -10.79 -9.92 -10.10
C LEU A 65 -12.22 -10.34 -9.83
N SER A 66 -12.40 -11.37 -9.03
CA SER A 66 -13.71 -11.84 -8.54
C SER A 66 -13.62 -12.12 -7.05
N GLY A 67 -14.67 -11.74 -6.30
CA GLY A 67 -14.69 -11.89 -4.84
C GLY A 67 -13.86 -10.82 -4.12
N ASP A 68 -13.63 -11.03 -2.84
CA ASP A 68 -12.91 -10.12 -1.97
C ASP A 68 -11.41 -10.20 -2.19
N ILE A 69 -10.72 -9.10 -1.89
CA ILE A 69 -9.27 -9.00 -2.02
C ILE A 69 -8.65 -9.01 -0.64
N PHE A 70 -7.57 -9.79 -0.47
CA PHE A 70 -6.76 -9.75 0.74
C PHE A 70 -5.46 -8.99 0.47
N PHE A 71 -5.26 -7.89 1.22
CA PHE A 71 -4.07 -7.06 1.13
C PHE A 71 -3.06 -7.46 2.20
N SER A 72 -1.85 -7.85 1.78
CA SER A 72 -0.78 -8.29 2.66
C SER A 72 0.52 -7.54 2.39
N GLY A 73 1.46 -7.64 3.33
CA GLY A 73 2.74 -6.92 3.29
C GLY A 73 2.80 -5.75 4.26
N GLY A 74 3.92 -5.03 4.28
CA GLY A 74 4.17 -3.94 5.24
C GLY A 74 3.18 -2.79 5.16
N LEU A 75 2.72 -2.43 3.95
CA LEU A 75 1.73 -1.35 3.78
C LEU A 75 0.31 -1.73 4.23
N ALA A 76 0.02 -3.03 4.36
CA ALA A 76 -1.29 -3.50 4.79
C ALA A 76 -1.63 -3.18 6.27
N GLN A 77 -0.65 -2.74 7.04
CA GLN A 77 -0.86 -2.28 8.42
C GLN A 77 -1.45 -0.86 8.50
N PHE A 78 -1.45 -0.11 7.41
CA PHE A 78 -1.93 1.27 7.36
C PHE A 78 -3.31 1.34 6.70
N GLU A 79 -4.27 1.87 7.43
CA GLU A 79 -5.68 1.94 6.98
C GLU A 79 -5.84 2.82 5.74
N ILE A 80 -5.05 3.88 5.63
CA ILE A 80 -5.12 4.77 4.47
C ILE A 80 -4.79 4.05 3.15
N PHE A 81 -3.84 3.10 3.15
CA PHE A 81 -3.53 2.29 1.97
C PHE A 81 -4.67 1.32 1.63
N ARG A 82 -5.22 0.63 2.65
CA ARG A 82 -6.33 -0.29 2.48
C ARG A 82 -7.56 0.40 1.89
N SER A 83 -8.00 1.48 2.54
CA SER A 83 -9.21 2.22 2.15
C SER A 83 -9.06 2.91 0.79
N THR A 84 -7.89 3.47 0.51
CA THR A 84 -7.60 4.08 -0.80
C THR A 84 -7.63 3.03 -1.91
N LEU A 85 -7.02 1.86 -1.68
CA LEU A 85 -7.01 0.76 -2.65
C LEU A 85 -8.44 0.23 -2.91
N GLU A 86 -9.23 0.02 -1.84
CA GLU A 86 -10.65 -0.34 -1.92
C GLU A 86 -11.44 0.67 -2.75
N GLY A 87 -11.19 1.98 -2.54
CA GLY A 87 -11.81 3.05 -3.29
C GLY A 87 -11.54 2.98 -4.79
N TYR A 88 -10.34 2.60 -5.21
CA TYR A 88 -10.00 2.44 -6.63
C TYR A 88 -10.52 1.14 -7.24
N LEU A 89 -10.48 0.05 -6.51
CA LEU A 89 -10.88 -1.28 -6.99
C LEU A 89 -12.40 -1.47 -7.02
N LYS A 90 -13.14 -0.76 -6.14
CA LYS A 90 -14.58 -0.94 -5.92
C LYS A 90 -14.96 -2.36 -5.50
N ILE A 91 -14.02 -3.04 -4.85
CA ILE A 91 -14.15 -4.40 -4.31
C ILE A 91 -13.65 -4.34 -2.87
N PRO A 92 -14.28 -5.04 -1.91
CA PRO A 92 -13.82 -5.08 -0.52
C PRO A 92 -12.36 -5.52 -0.42
N VAL A 93 -11.56 -4.75 0.33
CA VAL A 93 -10.14 -5.05 0.58
C VAL A 93 -9.96 -5.35 2.05
N HIS A 94 -9.64 -6.60 2.34
CA HIS A 94 -9.42 -7.11 3.69
C HIS A 94 -7.94 -7.16 4.03
N THR A 95 -7.65 -7.04 5.31
CA THR A 95 -6.32 -7.20 5.89
C THR A 95 -6.44 -7.89 7.26
N SER A 96 -5.33 -8.20 7.88
CA SER A 96 -5.28 -8.71 9.25
C SER A 96 -4.10 -8.11 10.01
N PRO A 97 -4.11 -8.12 11.35
CA PRO A 97 -2.96 -7.67 12.14
C PRO A 97 -1.64 -8.38 11.81
N LEU A 98 -1.70 -9.57 11.20
CA LEU A 98 -0.55 -10.37 10.80
C LEU A 98 -0.19 -10.20 9.32
N SER A 99 -0.86 -9.33 8.58
CA SER A 99 -0.67 -9.15 7.13
C SER A 99 0.77 -8.85 6.74
N GLN A 100 1.51 -8.09 7.56
CA GLN A 100 2.92 -7.80 7.30
C GLN A 100 3.82 -9.05 7.40
N PHE A 101 3.40 -10.09 8.10
CA PHE A 101 4.12 -11.34 8.28
C PHE A 101 3.60 -12.49 7.41
N ALA A 102 2.64 -12.24 6.52
CA ALA A 102 1.98 -13.28 5.73
C ALA A 102 2.96 -14.19 4.97
N GLY A 103 4.02 -13.60 4.39
CA GLY A 103 5.08 -14.36 3.71
C GLY A 103 5.85 -15.27 4.65
N ALA A 104 6.24 -14.78 5.83
CA ALA A 104 6.97 -15.57 6.82
C ALA A 104 6.11 -16.70 7.39
N ILE A 105 4.85 -16.41 7.70
CA ILE A 105 3.88 -17.42 8.18
C ILE A 105 3.68 -18.50 7.11
N GLY A 106 3.47 -18.12 5.86
CA GLY A 106 3.31 -19.04 4.75
C GLY A 106 4.53 -19.94 4.54
N ALA A 107 5.73 -19.35 4.57
CA ALA A 107 6.99 -20.11 4.48
C ALA A 107 7.15 -21.10 5.62
N ALA A 108 6.83 -20.72 6.86
CA ALA A 108 6.88 -21.60 8.03
C ALA A 108 5.91 -22.80 7.88
N VAL A 109 4.67 -22.55 7.44
CA VAL A 109 3.66 -23.59 7.22
C VAL A 109 4.10 -24.57 6.12
N ILE A 110 4.63 -24.06 5.00
CA ILE A 110 5.11 -24.88 3.90
C ILE A 110 6.31 -25.73 4.36
N GLY A 111 7.27 -25.13 5.07
CA GLY A 111 8.43 -25.82 5.60
C GLY A 111 8.06 -26.93 6.57
N TYR A 112 7.19 -26.64 7.54
CA TYR A 112 6.68 -27.63 8.48
C TYR A 112 6.02 -28.82 7.79
N ASN A 113 5.13 -28.58 6.84
CA ASN A 113 4.43 -29.62 6.09
C ASN A 113 5.41 -30.48 5.26
N LYS A 114 6.46 -29.88 4.69
CA LYS A 114 7.47 -30.59 3.93
C LYS A 114 8.28 -31.54 4.82
N VAL A 115 8.74 -31.06 5.97
CA VAL A 115 9.48 -31.88 6.95
C VAL A 115 8.62 -33.03 7.46
N LYS A 116 7.35 -32.75 7.85
CA LYS A 116 6.42 -33.78 8.31
C LYS A 116 6.19 -34.90 7.30
N ARG A 117 6.11 -34.58 6.01
CA ARG A 117 5.95 -35.58 4.93
C ARG A 117 7.21 -36.44 4.73
N GLN A 118 8.39 -35.91 5.04
CA GLN A 118 9.65 -36.69 4.94
C GLN A 118 9.86 -37.63 6.13
N GLN A 119 9.18 -37.39 7.26
CA GLN A 119 9.25 -38.21 8.47
C GLN A 119 8.17 -39.29 8.53
N ALA A 120 7.18 -39.21 7.65
CA ALA A 120 6.12 -40.21 7.51
C ALA A 120 6.48 -41.26 6.43
#